data_ec1633f12cb90cf633fd848208028224
#
_entry.id   ec1633f12cb90cf633fd848208028224
#
_cell.length_a   1.000
_cell.length_b   1.000
_cell.length_c   1.000
_cell.angle_alpha   90.00
_cell.angle_beta   90.00
_cell.angle_gamma   90.00
#
_symmetry.space_group_name_H-M   'P 1'
#
loop_
_entity.id
_entity.type
_entity.pdbx_description
1 polymer ?
#
loop_
_entity_poly.entity_id
_entity_poly.type
_entity_poly.pdbx_seq_one_letter_code
_entity_poly.pdbx_strand_id
1 'polypeptide(L)'
;MPKKILLIVEGESDEVKFLRGLFENCFRKAEYKFYSYKTNIHTLAQELYNNYPDFDEGDIDIRLVLASLESSNNKKVMLLDKYSDIYMVFDFEPQHDHKHFDTVRRMVNYFNDSTNQGQLFINYPMMQSYKHFECLPCPSFEFYEVSLDQAKDYKRLVGELSKFTDLTQYTYITYYSIAVHQLKKANKIINDSYTLPSKSEYFNFVASQIFDYQVCLLESSNKISVLNTCIFALVDFAPSKFFGFVFKHEDDLWI
;
A
#
# COMPACT_ATOMS: atom_id res chain seq x y z
N MET A 1 22.53 -13.94 1.83
CA MET A 1 21.32 -14.67 2.28
C MET A 1 20.15 -14.15 1.49
N PRO A 2 19.13 -14.95 1.15
CA PRO A 2 17.91 -14.39 0.55
C PRO A 2 17.28 -13.39 1.54
N LYS A 3 16.73 -12.30 1.02
CA LYS A 3 15.97 -11.36 1.84
C LYS A 3 14.72 -12.07 2.36
N LYS A 4 14.45 -11.91 3.66
CA LYS A 4 13.27 -12.45 4.34
C LYS A 4 12.34 -11.32 4.71
N ILE A 5 11.13 -11.32 4.18
CA ILE A 5 10.17 -10.22 4.24
C ILE A 5 8.99 -10.61 5.13
N LEU A 6 8.58 -9.72 6.02
CA LEU A 6 7.31 -9.81 6.72
C LEU A 6 6.28 -8.91 6.04
N LEU A 7 5.15 -9.48 5.68
CA LEU A 7 3.99 -8.78 5.12
C LEU A 7 2.86 -8.81 6.15
N ILE A 8 2.64 -7.69 6.81
CA ILE A 8 1.53 -7.49 7.74
C ILE A 8 0.37 -6.93 6.94
N VAL A 9 -0.73 -7.67 6.88
CA VAL A 9 -1.90 -7.33 6.05
C VAL A 9 -3.17 -7.30 6.88
N GLU A 10 -4.14 -6.51 6.46
CA GLU A 10 -5.42 -6.41 7.13
C GLU A 10 -6.20 -7.74 7.04
N GLY A 11 -6.43 -8.22 5.82
CA GLY A 11 -7.23 -9.42 5.55
C GLY A 11 -6.41 -10.70 5.35
N GLU A 12 -7.12 -11.79 5.04
CA GLU A 12 -6.51 -13.12 4.84
C GLU A 12 -6.51 -13.57 3.36
N SER A 13 -7.14 -12.84 2.45
CA SER A 13 -7.36 -13.33 1.09
C SER A 13 -6.88 -12.41 -0.02
N ASP A 14 -7.45 -11.24 -0.22
CA ASP A 14 -7.21 -10.43 -1.42
C ASP A 14 -5.80 -9.81 -1.39
N GLU A 15 -5.40 -9.25 -0.25
CA GLU A 15 -4.06 -8.69 -0.01
C GLU A 15 -2.99 -9.77 -0.17
N VAL A 16 -3.22 -10.93 0.45
CA VAL A 16 -2.30 -12.07 0.40
C VAL A 16 -2.13 -12.57 -1.03
N LYS A 17 -3.23 -12.72 -1.80
CA LYS A 17 -3.18 -13.18 -3.19
C LYS A 17 -2.43 -12.20 -4.08
N PHE A 18 -2.74 -10.90 -3.97
CA PHE A 18 -2.10 -9.88 -4.79
C PHE A 18 -0.61 -9.76 -4.49
N LEU A 19 -0.25 -9.60 -3.21
CA LEU A 19 1.15 -9.45 -2.80
C LEU A 19 1.96 -10.72 -3.08
N ARG A 20 1.39 -11.91 -2.88
CA ARG A 20 2.03 -13.16 -3.28
C ARG A 20 2.34 -13.16 -4.78
N GLY A 21 1.36 -12.86 -5.62
CA GLY A 21 1.56 -12.76 -7.06
C GLY A 21 2.61 -11.71 -7.44
N LEU A 22 2.61 -10.55 -6.77
CA LEU A 22 3.62 -9.50 -6.95
C LEU A 22 5.03 -10.03 -6.66
N PHE A 23 5.24 -10.65 -5.49
CA PHE A 23 6.56 -11.14 -5.09
C PHE A 23 7.02 -12.34 -5.94
N GLU A 24 6.13 -13.27 -6.27
CA GLU A 24 6.46 -14.44 -7.11
C GLU A 24 6.83 -14.04 -8.54
N ASN A 25 6.12 -13.09 -9.14
CA ASN A 25 6.41 -12.63 -10.50
C ASN A 25 7.63 -11.69 -10.58
N CYS A 26 7.81 -10.81 -9.59
CA CYS A 26 8.80 -9.74 -9.66
C CYS A 26 10.09 -10.05 -8.89
N PHE A 27 10.04 -10.91 -7.84
CA PHE A 27 11.15 -11.14 -6.89
C PHE A 27 11.39 -12.62 -6.57
N ARG A 28 11.63 -13.44 -7.55
CA ARG A 28 11.74 -14.92 -7.47
C ARG A 28 12.67 -15.50 -6.36
N LYS A 29 13.51 -14.69 -5.73
CA LYS A 29 14.48 -15.13 -4.69
C LYS A 29 14.16 -14.59 -3.30
N ALA A 30 13.07 -13.86 -3.12
CA ALA A 30 12.68 -13.36 -1.81
C ALA A 30 11.91 -14.45 -1.05
N GLU A 31 12.22 -14.60 0.23
CA GLU A 31 11.43 -15.37 1.19
C GLU A 31 10.43 -14.42 1.86
N TYR A 32 9.16 -14.75 1.92
CA TYR A 32 8.16 -13.88 2.54
C TYR A 32 7.21 -14.65 3.45
N LYS A 33 6.75 -13.98 4.50
CA LYS A 33 5.75 -14.49 5.45
C LYS A 33 4.62 -13.48 5.54
N PHE A 34 3.40 -13.99 5.62
CA PHE A 34 2.20 -13.18 5.82
C PHE A 34 1.71 -13.28 7.26
N TYR A 35 1.49 -12.13 7.87
CA TYR A 35 0.75 -12.01 9.12
C TYR A 35 -0.54 -11.22 8.87
N SER A 36 -1.69 -11.87 9.05
CA SER A 36 -2.99 -11.21 8.97
C SER A 36 -3.38 -10.67 10.34
N TYR A 37 -3.47 -9.34 10.43
CA TYR A 37 -3.86 -8.64 11.66
C TYR A 37 -5.35 -8.80 11.97
N LYS A 38 -6.20 -9.01 10.94
CA LYS A 38 -7.66 -9.25 11.03
C LYS A 38 -8.49 -8.06 11.55
N THR A 39 -7.88 -6.89 11.67
CA THR A 39 -8.54 -5.65 12.01
C THR A 39 -7.98 -4.53 11.15
N ASN A 40 -8.65 -3.38 11.12
CA ASN A 40 -8.31 -2.27 10.25
C ASN A 40 -7.25 -1.33 10.84
N ILE A 41 -6.81 -0.37 10.02
CA ILE A 41 -5.82 0.65 10.39
C ILE A 41 -6.26 1.49 11.60
N HIS A 42 -7.57 1.79 11.72
CA HIS A 42 -8.09 2.61 12.81
C HIS A 42 -8.03 1.89 14.16
N THR A 43 -8.21 0.57 14.16
CA THR A 43 -8.02 -0.25 15.37
C THR A 43 -6.56 -0.26 15.80
N LEU A 44 -5.63 -0.37 14.85
CA LEU A 44 -4.19 -0.28 15.15
C LEU A 44 -3.81 1.12 15.64
N ALA A 45 -4.36 2.17 15.02
CA ALA A 45 -4.15 3.55 15.46
C ALA A 45 -4.68 3.78 16.88
N GLN A 46 -5.86 3.24 17.22
CA GLN A 46 -6.41 3.31 18.57
C GLN A 46 -5.53 2.58 19.59
N GLU A 47 -5.00 1.41 19.22
CA GLU A 47 -4.07 0.65 20.07
C GLU A 47 -2.80 1.46 20.36
N LEU A 48 -2.18 2.05 19.32
CA LEU A 48 -0.99 2.88 19.48
C LEU A 48 -1.29 4.14 20.29
N TYR A 49 -2.39 4.82 20.03
CA TYR A 49 -2.81 6.01 20.78
C TYR A 49 -2.97 5.74 22.26
N ASN A 50 -3.57 4.59 22.62
CA ASN A 50 -3.89 4.28 24.02
C ASN A 50 -2.68 3.74 24.80
N ASN A 51 -1.87 2.90 24.18
CA ASN A 51 -0.84 2.12 24.88
C ASN A 51 0.60 2.57 24.56
N TYR A 52 0.77 3.33 23.46
CA TYR A 52 2.08 3.80 22.99
C TYR A 52 1.98 5.24 22.45
N PRO A 53 1.52 6.23 23.25
CA PRO A 53 1.17 7.57 22.76
C PRO A 53 2.33 8.30 22.07
N ASP A 54 3.57 8.01 22.45
CA ASP A 54 4.79 8.61 21.91
C ASP A 54 5.54 7.64 20.96
N PHE A 55 4.79 6.77 20.25
CA PHE A 55 5.36 5.72 19.40
C PHE A 55 6.27 6.28 18.29
N ASP A 56 6.02 7.49 17.83
CA ASP A 56 6.77 8.17 16.76
C ASP A 56 7.97 8.99 17.27
N GLU A 57 8.13 9.12 18.59
CA GLU A 57 9.30 9.74 19.23
C GLU A 57 10.29 8.68 19.76
N GLY A 58 9.87 7.43 19.86
CA GLY A 58 10.64 6.31 20.39
C GLY A 58 10.93 5.23 19.35
N ASP A 59 11.76 4.26 19.70
CA ASP A 59 12.06 3.08 18.87
C ASP A 59 11.00 2.00 19.08
N ILE A 60 9.78 2.20 18.57
CA ILE A 60 8.76 1.16 18.64
C ILE A 60 8.96 0.10 17.56
N ASP A 61 8.98 -1.16 17.97
CA ASP A 61 8.93 -2.30 17.03
C ASP A 61 7.50 -2.78 16.87
N ILE A 62 6.90 -2.54 15.72
CA ILE A 62 5.53 -2.96 15.41
C ILE A 62 5.30 -4.45 15.62
N ARG A 63 6.34 -5.29 15.45
CA ARG A 63 6.25 -6.74 15.65
C ARG A 63 6.01 -7.09 17.12
N LEU A 64 6.66 -6.36 18.04
CA LEU A 64 6.46 -6.53 19.48
C LEU A 64 5.05 -6.10 19.89
N VAL A 65 4.55 -4.99 19.35
CA VAL A 65 3.17 -4.53 19.57
C VAL A 65 2.18 -5.62 19.13
N LEU A 66 2.29 -6.08 17.88
CA LEU A 66 1.40 -7.10 17.35
C LEU A 66 1.53 -8.44 18.08
N ALA A 67 2.74 -8.83 18.48
CA ALA A 67 2.96 -10.05 19.26
C ALA A 67 2.34 -9.97 20.67
N SER A 68 2.25 -8.79 21.27
CA SER A 68 1.56 -8.60 22.56
C SER A 68 0.06 -8.80 22.45
N LEU A 69 -0.54 -8.44 21.30
CA LEU A 69 -1.97 -8.57 21.02
C LEU A 69 -2.37 -9.97 20.52
N GLU A 70 -1.40 -10.73 19.99
CA GLU A 70 -1.67 -12.03 19.36
C GLU A 70 -1.84 -13.12 20.43
N SER A 71 -2.82 -14.00 20.27
CA SER A 71 -3.07 -15.13 21.17
C SER A 71 -2.31 -16.41 20.76
N SER A 72 -2.03 -16.57 19.46
CA SER A 72 -1.38 -17.76 18.90
C SER A 72 0.14 -17.73 19.09
N ASN A 73 0.70 -18.70 19.80
CA ASN A 73 2.15 -18.81 19.99
C ASN A 73 2.92 -18.94 18.67
N ASN A 74 2.36 -19.66 17.69
CA ASN A 74 3.02 -19.83 16.38
C ASN A 74 3.11 -18.49 15.64
N LYS A 75 2.07 -17.66 15.71
CA LYS A 75 2.08 -16.32 15.12
C LYS A 75 3.01 -15.36 15.86
N LYS A 76 3.07 -15.44 17.21
CA LYS A 76 4.06 -14.68 17.99
C LYS A 76 5.49 -15.00 17.56
N VAL A 77 5.83 -16.29 17.46
CA VAL A 77 7.16 -16.73 17.01
C VAL A 77 7.44 -16.22 15.60
N MET A 78 6.46 -16.26 14.71
CA MET A 78 6.60 -15.71 13.35
C MET A 78 6.86 -14.20 13.37
N LEU A 79 6.10 -13.41 14.14
CA LEU A 79 6.29 -11.97 14.25
C LEU A 79 7.67 -11.60 14.79
N LEU A 80 8.18 -12.35 15.77
CA LEU A 80 9.45 -12.10 16.45
C LEU A 80 10.68 -12.69 15.71
N ASP A 81 10.47 -13.31 14.56
CA ASP A 81 11.57 -13.80 13.72
C ASP A 81 12.36 -12.64 13.09
N LYS A 82 13.51 -12.93 12.51
CA LYS A 82 14.35 -11.91 11.85
C LYS A 82 13.90 -11.69 10.41
N TYR A 83 13.60 -10.45 10.09
CA TYR A 83 13.25 -10.00 8.73
C TYR A 83 14.20 -8.91 8.26
N SER A 84 14.43 -8.86 6.95
CA SER A 84 15.22 -7.81 6.32
C SER A 84 14.34 -6.62 5.92
N ASP A 85 13.05 -6.87 5.69
CA ASP A 85 12.09 -5.86 5.29
C ASP A 85 10.72 -6.18 5.92
N ILE A 86 10.00 -5.16 6.35
CA ILE A 86 8.66 -5.24 6.94
C ILE A 86 7.75 -4.29 6.18
N TYR A 87 6.67 -4.83 5.62
CA TYR A 87 5.63 -4.04 4.96
C TYR A 87 4.31 -4.23 5.66
N MET A 88 3.62 -3.13 5.92
CA MET A 88 2.27 -3.09 6.47
C MET A 88 1.31 -2.59 5.40
N VAL A 89 0.22 -3.30 5.16
CA VAL A 89 -0.75 -2.98 4.11
C VAL A 89 -2.15 -2.97 4.71
N PHE A 90 -2.77 -1.79 4.68
CA PHE A 90 -4.09 -1.54 5.22
C PHE A 90 -4.96 -0.78 4.22
N ASP A 91 -6.26 -0.83 4.44
CA ASP A 91 -7.24 -0.06 3.70
C ASP A 91 -7.55 1.26 4.42
N PHE A 92 -7.90 2.31 3.66
CA PHE A 92 -8.21 3.64 4.22
C PHE A 92 -9.55 3.64 4.98
N GLU A 93 -10.50 2.84 4.53
CA GLU A 93 -11.86 2.73 5.11
C GLU A 93 -12.50 4.08 5.43
N PRO A 94 -12.85 4.89 4.42
CA PRO A 94 -13.28 6.29 4.59
C PRO A 94 -14.60 6.47 5.35
N GLN A 95 -15.35 5.39 5.59
CA GLN A 95 -16.60 5.38 6.34
C GLN A 95 -16.40 5.29 7.86
N HIS A 96 -15.17 5.03 8.32
CA HIS A 96 -14.85 4.99 9.75
C HIS A 96 -14.85 6.38 10.39
N ASP A 97 -15.02 6.41 11.71
CA ASP A 97 -14.89 7.62 12.51
C ASP A 97 -13.47 8.22 12.34
N HIS A 98 -13.40 9.50 11.98
CA HIS A 98 -12.15 10.24 11.74
C HIS A 98 -11.34 10.53 13.02
N LYS A 99 -11.82 10.03 14.17
CA LYS A 99 -11.25 10.28 15.50
C LYS A 99 -9.74 9.99 15.60
N HIS A 100 -9.24 9.03 14.82
CA HIS A 100 -7.84 8.60 14.87
C HIS A 100 -7.03 9.02 13.64
N PHE A 101 -7.54 9.90 12.78
CA PHE A 101 -6.80 10.32 11.59
C PHE A 101 -5.45 10.98 11.91
N ASP A 102 -5.35 11.75 13.01
CA ASP A 102 -4.06 12.30 13.42
C ASP A 102 -3.06 11.20 13.82
N THR A 103 -3.54 10.15 14.50
CA THR A 103 -2.68 9.00 14.84
C THR A 103 -2.27 8.24 13.58
N VAL A 104 -3.19 8.02 12.62
CA VAL A 104 -2.86 7.38 11.33
C VAL A 104 -1.83 8.22 10.57
N ARG A 105 -1.96 9.55 10.56
CA ARG A 105 -0.97 10.46 9.94
C ARG A 105 0.42 10.29 10.57
N ARG A 106 0.50 10.24 11.91
CA ARG A 106 1.74 9.98 12.63
C ARG A 106 2.30 8.60 12.27
N MET A 107 1.46 7.55 12.18
CA MET A 107 1.87 6.20 11.75
C MET A 107 2.48 6.21 10.35
N VAL A 108 1.85 6.88 9.39
CA VAL A 108 2.34 6.97 8.00
C VAL A 108 3.70 7.67 7.92
N ASN A 109 3.94 8.68 8.78
CA ASN A 109 5.23 9.37 8.85
C ASN A 109 6.31 8.53 9.55
N TYR A 110 5.96 7.83 10.59
CA TYR A 110 6.91 7.03 11.37
C TYR A 110 7.30 5.73 10.65
N PHE A 111 6.32 4.97 10.18
CA PHE A 111 6.54 3.71 9.48
C PHE A 111 6.82 3.96 7.99
N ASN A 112 8.00 4.47 7.68
CA ASN A 112 8.41 4.90 6.34
C ASN A 112 9.71 4.25 5.82
N ASP A 113 10.23 3.25 6.52
CA ASP A 113 11.44 2.50 6.14
C ASP A 113 11.25 1.01 6.41
N SER A 114 11.09 0.23 5.33
CA SER A 114 10.88 -1.22 5.42
C SER A 114 12.01 -1.98 6.09
N THR A 115 13.22 -1.42 6.09
CA THR A 115 14.43 -2.07 6.64
C THR A 115 14.69 -1.73 8.11
N ASN A 116 13.90 -0.80 8.68
CA ASN A 116 14.02 -0.35 10.06
C ASN A 116 12.70 -0.58 10.82
N GLN A 117 11.87 0.45 11.00
CA GLN A 117 10.60 0.37 11.73
C GLN A 117 9.45 -0.28 10.95
N GLY A 118 9.62 -0.49 9.66
CA GLY A 118 8.61 -0.97 8.72
C GLY A 118 8.08 0.13 7.83
N GLN A 119 7.51 -0.26 6.68
CA GLN A 119 6.88 0.63 5.71
C GLN A 119 5.37 0.42 5.71
N LEU A 120 4.61 1.48 6.00
CA LEU A 120 3.15 1.46 5.97
C LEU A 120 2.62 1.92 4.61
N PHE A 121 1.78 1.10 4.01
CA PHE A 121 0.99 1.41 2.82
C PHE A 121 -0.49 1.45 3.16
N ILE A 122 -1.18 2.50 2.74
CA ILE A 122 -2.64 2.63 2.86
C ILE A 122 -3.24 2.70 1.46
N ASN A 123 -4.14 1.78 1.13
CA ASN A 123 -4.83 1.73 -0.15
C ASN A 123 -6.12 2.56 -0.11
N TYR A 124 -6.36 3.37 -1.15
CA TYR A 124 -7.47 4.29 -1.24
C TYR A 124 -8.44 3.91 -2.38
N PRO A 125 -9.73 3.65 -2.10
CA PRO A 125 -10.34 3.54 -0.77
C PRO A 125 -9.97 2.23 -0.08
N MET A 126 -9.56 1.18 -0.82
CA MET A 126 -9.18 -0.13 -0.30
C MET A 126 -8.31 -0.91 -1.28
N MET A 127 -7.90 -2.12 -0.88
CA MET A 127 -6.99 -2.99 -1.62
C MET A 127 -7.35 -3.13 -3.10
N GLN A 128 -8.63 -3.27 -3.45
CA GLN A 128 -9.08 -3.49 -4.83
C GLN A 128 -8.75 -2.34 -5.79
N SER A 129 -8.24 -1.21 -5.31
CA SER A 129 -7.74 -0.10 -6.13
C SER A 129 -6.60 -0.53 -7.09
N TYR A 130 -5.88 -1.61 -6.80
CA TYR A 130 -4.87 -2.16 -7.71
C TYR A 130 -5.44 -2.58 -9.07
N LYS A 131 -6.69 -2.99 -9.13
CA LYS A 131 -7.35 -3.48 -10.35
C LYS A 131 -8.41 -2.52 -10.91
N HIS A 132 -8.55 -1.31 -10.39
CA HIS A 132 -9.54 -0.34 -10.90
C HIS A 132 -9.06 0.27 -12.22
N PHE A 133 -8.96 -0.56 -13.26
CA PHE A 133 -8.56 -0.19 -14.61
C PHE A 133 -9.49 -0.82 -15.64
N GLU A 134 -9.99 -0.02 -16.58
CA GLU A 134 -10.73 -0.51 -17.76
C GLU A 134 -9.77 -1.05 -18.82
N CYS A 135 -8.59 -0.50 -18.91
CA CYS A 135 -7.51 -0.90 -19.80
C CYS A 135 -6.15 -0.64 -19.14
N LEU A 136 -5.09 -1.20 -19.67
CA LEU A 136 -3.71 -0.83 -19.41
C LEU A 136 -3.02 -0.68 -20.76
N PRO A 137 -2.48 0.51 -21.07
CA PRO A 137 -2.45 1.74 -20.27
C PRO A 137 -3.83 2.37 -20.09
N CYS A 138 -3.99 3.19 -19.03
CA CYS A 138 -5.22 3.88 -18.72
C CYS A 138 -4.97 5.39 -18.52
N PRO A 139 -5.00 6.21 -19.58
CA PRO A 139 -4.75 7.66 -19.46
C PRO A 139 -5.76 8.37 -18.55
N SER A 140 -7.01 7.87 -18.48
CA SER A 140 -8.06 8.44 -17.62
C SER A 140 -7.87 8.15 -16.13
N PHE A 141 -6.94 7.25 -15.75
CA PHE A 141 -6.70 6.89 -14.35
C PHE A 141 -6.31 8.10 -13.48
N GLU A 142 -5.71 9.13 -14.07
CA GLU A 142 -5.45 10.40 -13.40
C GLU A 142 -6.68 10.94 -12.65
N PHE A 143 -7.87 10.81 -13.24
CA PHE A 143 -9.12 11.40 -12.74
C PHE A 143 -10.00 10.42 -11.96
N TYR A 144 -9.52 9.18 -11.71
CA TYR A 144 -10.35 8.18 -11.02
C TYR A 144 -10.51 8.55 -9.55
N GLU A 145 -11.73 8.93 -9.23
CA GLU A 145 -12.23 9.19 -7.88
C GLU A 145 -13.51 8.38 -7.66
N VAL A 146 -13.82 8.11 -6.42
CA VAL A 146 -15.09 7.49 -6.01
C VAL A 146 -15.71 8.29 -4.89
N SER A 147 -17.04 8.38 -4.89
CA SER A 147 -17.77 8.96 -3.78
C SER A 147 -17.71 8.06 -2.54
N LEU A 148 -18.00 8.62 -1.36
CA LEU A 148 -18.10 7.86 -0.13
C LEU A 148 -19.14 6.72 -0.24
N ASP A 149 -20.26 6.95 -0.96
CA ASP A 149 -21.27 5.92 -1.19
C ASP A 149 -20.77 4.81 -2.11
N GLN A 150 -20.03 5.14 -3.15
CA GLN A 150 -19.38 4.14 -4.01
C GLN A 150 -18.30 3.35 -3.27
N ALA A 151 -17.61 3.96 -2.31
CA ALA A 151 -16.60 3.29 -1.51
C ALA A 151 -17.17 2.18 -0.63
N LYS A 152 -18.43 2.26 -0.19
CA LYS A 152 -19.12 1.21 0.56
C LYS A 152 -19.27 -0.10 -0.24
N ASP A 153 -19.49 0.01 -1.55
CA ASP A 153 -19.67 -1.10 -2.48
C ASP A 153 -18.49 -1.25 -3.46
N TYR A 154 -17.33 -0.68 -3.13
CA TYR A 154 -16.21 -0.52 -4.04
C TYR A 154 -15.74 -1.84 -4.66
N LYS A 155 -15.71 -2.91 -3.89
CA LYS A 155 -15.31 -4.24 -4.36
C LYS A 155 -16.21 -4.74 -5.51
N ARG A 156 -17.53 -4.51 -5.40
CA ARG A 156 -18.50 -4.83 -6.46
C ARG A 156 -18.31 -3.91 -7.66
N LEU A 157 -18.23 -2.60 -7.42
CA LEU A 157 -18.01 -1.59 -8.45
C LEU A 157 -16.81 -1.93 -9.33
N VAL A 158 -15.66 -2.19 -8.72
CA VAL A 158 -14.43 -2.53 -9.43
C VAL A 158 -14.54 -3.88 -10.12
N GLY A 159 -15.24 -4.85 -9.52
CA GLY A 159 -15.48 -6.16 -10.14
C GLY A 159 -16.29 -6.08 -11.44
N GLU A 160 -17.19 -5.10 -11.57
CA GLU A 160 -18.01 -4.85 -12.76
C GLU A 160 -17.25 -4.03 -13.83
N LEU A 161 -16.43 -3.07 -13.43
CA LEU A 161 -15.74 -2.16 -14.34
C LEU A 161 -14.41 -2.71 -14.87
N SER A 162 -13.69 -3.45 -14.05
CA SER A 162 -12.32 -3.86 -14.35
C SER A 162 -12.26 -5.05 -15.29
N LYS A 163 -11.33 -4.98 -16.27
CA LYS A 163 -10.89 -6.14 -17.05
C LYS A 163 -9.76 -6.94 -16.40
N PHE A 164 -9.26 -6.47 -15.25
CA PHE A 164 -8.11 -7.04 -14.53
C PHE A 164 -8.55 -7.73 -13.22
N THR A 165 -9.56 -8.60 -13.29
CA THR A 165 -10.12 -9.25 -12.11
C THR A 165 -9.44 -10.56 -11.75
N ASP A 166 -8.80 -11.23 -12.73
CA ASP A 166 -8.15 -12.52 -12.55
C ASP A 166 -6.64 -12.37 -12.34
N LEU A 167 -6.21 -12.45 -11.08
CA LEU A 167 -4.80 -12.35 -10.69
C LEU A 167 -3.92 -13.47 -11.28
N THR A 168 -4.50 -14.61 -11.69
CA THR A 168 -3.72 -15.71 -12.27
C THR A 168 -3.15 -15.36 -13.65
N GLN A 169 -3.73 -14.36 -14.31
CA GLN A 169 -3.28 -13.85 -15.61
C GLN A 169 -2.25 -12.72 -15.48
N TYR A 170 -1.97 -12.25 -14.25
CA TYR A 170 -1.00 -11.18 -14.06
C TYR A 170 0.42 -11.68 -14.31
N THR A 171 1.12 -10.94 -15.14
CA THR A 171 2.55 -11.10 -15.38
C THR A 171 3.34 -9.99 -14.67
N TYR A 172 4.66 -10.08 -14.65
CA TYR A 172 5.50 -8.98 -14.15
C TYR A 172 5.23 -7.66 -14.90
N ILE A 173 4.95 -7.71 -16.22
CA ILE A 173 4.57 -6.51 -17.02
C ILE A 173 3.30 -5.89 -16.47
N THR A 174 2.28 -6.69 -16.14
CA THR A 174 1.03 -6.19 -15.57
C THR A 174 1.27 -5.45 -14.25
N TYR A 175 2.07 -6.03 -13.34
CA TYR A 175 2.41 -5.37 -12.07
C TYR A 175 3.19 -4.07 -12.29
N TYR A 176 4.15 -4.05 -13.23
CA TYR A 176 4.91 -2.83 -13.55
C TYR A 176 4.00 -1.75 -14.16
N SER A 177 3.10 -2.11 -15.08
CA SER A 177 2.15 -1.16 -15.68
C SER A 177 1.23 -0.55 -14.64
N ILE A 178 0.69 -1.37 -13.73
CA ILE A 178 -0.11 -0.86 -12.61
C ILE A 178 0.74 0.09 -11.74
N ALA A 179 1.96 -0.31 -11.36
CA ALA A 179 2.84 0.53 -10.53
C ALA A 179 3.15 1.88 -11.17
N VAL A 180 3.39 1.92 -12.48
CA VAL A 180 3.61 3.16 -13.23
C VAL A 180 2.42 4.11 -13.12
N HIS A 181 1.18 3.62 -13.33
CA HIS A 181 -0.02 4.44 -13.22
C HIS A 181 -0.25 4.93 -11.78
N GLN A 182 -0.04 4.08 -10.79
CA GLN A 182 -0.16 4.47 -9.39
C GLN A 182 0.91 5.50 -8.99
N LEU A 183 2.15 5.36 -9.47
CA LEU A 183 3.23 6.33 -9.23
C LEU A 183 2.95 7.68 -9.90
N LYS A 184 2.48 7.69 -11.16
CA LYS A 184 2.06 8.93 -11.83
C LYS A 184 0.97 9.65 -11.03
N LYS A 185 0.00 8.90 -10.51
CA LYS A 185 -1.08 9.48 -9.70
C LYS A 185 -0.58 9.97 -8.34
N ALA A 186 0.30 9.25 -7.68
CA ALA A 186 0.94 9.73 -6.45
C ALA A 186 1.72 11.03 -6.72
N ASN A 187 2.47 11.10 -7.82
CA ASN A 187 3.19 12.30 -8.23
C ASN A 187 2.23 13.47 -8.52
N LYS A 188 1.07 13.20 -9.14
CA LYS A 188 0.01 14.20 -9.34
C LYS A 188 -0.51 14.74 -8.00
N ILE A 189 -0.74 13.86 -7.02
CA ILE A 189 -1.21 14.26 -5.70
C ILE A 189 -0.17 15.12 -4.96
N ILE A 190 1.11 14.75 -5.04
CA ILE A 190 2.20 15.40 -4.27
C ILE A 190 2.71 16.66 -4.98
N ASN A 191 2.93 16.59 -6.29
CA ASN A 191 3.65 17.60 -7.08
C ASN A 191 2.81 18.24 -8.19
N ASP A 192 1.51 17.96 -8.26
CA ASP A 192 0.58 18.40 -9.32
C ASP A 192 1.02 18.02 -10.75
N SER A 193 1.74 16.90 -10.91
CA SER A 193 2.27 16.43 -12.19
C SER A 193 1.94 14.95 -12.45
N TYR A 194 1.12 14.65 -13.45
CA TYR A 194 0.77 13.27 -13.84
C TYR A 194 1.86 12.66 -14.75
N THR A 195 3.09 12.65 -14.26
CA THR A 195 4.25 12.04 -14.92
C THR A 195 4.86 10.98 -14.02
N LEU A 196 5.60 10.04 -14.60
CA LEU A 196 6.36 9.09 -13.80
C LEU A 196 7.49 9.86 -13.08
N PRO A 197 7.54 9.79 -11.72
CA PRO A 197 8.63 10.41 -10.99
C PRO A 197 9.96 9.71 -11.30
N SER A 198 11.03 10.46 -11.30
CA SER A 198 12.38 9.87 -11.27
C SER A 198 12.59 9.10 -9.96
N LYS A 199 13.61 8.25 -9.91
CA LYS A 199 13.98 7.53 -8.69
C LYS A 199 14.21 8.49 -7.50
N SER A 200 14.89 9.62 -7.72
CA SER A 200 15.16 10.61 -6.66
C SER A 200 13.89 11.32 -6.19
N GLU A 201 12.98 11.66 -7.10
CA GLU A 201 11.69 12.26 -6.74
C GLU A 201 10.84 11.29 -5.92
N TYR A 202 10.79 10.00 -6.31
CA TYR A 202 10.06 9.00 -5.55
C TYR A 202 10.53 8.88 -4.09
N PHE A 203 11.85 8.86 -3.85
CA PHE A 203 12.38 8.80 -2.49
C PHE A 203 12.20 10.08 -1.67
N ASN A 204 11.81 11.18 -2.32
CA ASN A 204 11.42 12.41 -1.65
C ASN A 204 9.91 12.50 -1.38
N PHE A 205 9.13 11.49 -1.78
CA PHE A 205 7.70 11.46 -1.46
C PHE A 205 7.49 11.35 0.04
N VAL A 206 6.64 12.22 0.56
CA VAL A 206 6.21 12.16 1.95
C VAL A 206 4.83 11.50 1.97
N ALA A 207 4.74 10.29 2.48
CA ALA A 207 3.53 9.48 2.42
C ALA A 207 2.31 10.15 3.11
N SER A 208 2.55 10.99 4.13
CA SER A 208 1.47 11.76 4.75
C SER A 208 0.86 12.81 3.83
N GLN A 209 1.56 13.31 2.80
CA GLN A 209 0.95 14.22 1.82
C GLN A 209 -0.16 13.53 1.02
N ILE A 210 0.01 12.24 0.71
CA ILE A 210 -1.05 11.45 0.08
C ILE A 210 -2.22 11.29 1.06
N PHE A 211 -1.94 10.93 2.31
CA PHE A 211 -2.97 10.78 3.34
C PHE A 211 -3.75 12.09 3.56
N ASP A 212 -3.06 13.20 3.71
CA ASP A 212 -3.66 14.52 3.93
C ASP A 212 -4.52 14.96 2.73
N TYR A 213 -4.05 14.69 1.51
CA TYR A 213 -4.85 14.93 0.30
C TYR A 213 -6.15 14.12 0.31
N GLN A 214 -6.10 12.83 0.66
CA GLN A 214 -7.28 11.97 0.72
C GLN A 214 -8.28 12.43 1.79
N VAL A 215 -7.78 12.83 2.96
CA VAL A 215 -8.62 13.39 4.04
C VAL A 215 -9.27 14.70 3.59
N CYS A 216 -8.51 15.62 3.01
CA CYS A 216 -9.02 16.88 2.50
C CYS A 216 -10.09 16.68 1.41
N LEU A 217 -9.86 15.74 0.47
CA LEU A 217 -10.81 15.42 -0.59
C LEU A 217 -12.10 14.81 -0.03
N LEU A 218 -11.95 13.92 0.97
CA LEU A 218 -13.09 13.31 1.67
C LEU A 218 -13.92 14.38 2.40
N GLU A 219 -13.30 15.27 3.17
CA GLU A 219 -13.98 16.32 3.94
C GLU A 219 -14.63 17.38 3.05
N SER A 220 -13.98 17.79 1.95
CA SER A 220 -14.45 18.85 1.08
C SER A 220 -15.51 18.42 0.06
N SER A 221 -15.48 17.17 -0.39
CA SER A 221 -16.28 16.70 -1.53
C SER A 221 -16.93 15.33 -1.34
N ASN A 222 -16.74 14.65 -0.20
CA ASN A 222 -17.14 13.26 0.03
C ASN A 222 -16.61 12.28 -1.04
N LYS A 223 -15.38 12.53 -1.51
CA LYS A 223 -14.71 11.69 -2.52
C LYS A 223 -13.38 11.17 -2.02
N ILE A 224 -12.93 10.11 -2.66
CA ILE A 224 -11.61 9.51 -2.47
C ILE A 224 -10.96 9.36 -3.84
N SER A 225 -9.71 9.78 -3.98
CA SER A 225 -8.91 9.53 -5.17
C SER A 225 -8.41 8.10 -5.16
N VAL A 226 -8.70 7.33 -6.22
CA VAL A 226 -8.34 5.91 -6.29
C VAL A 226 -6.82 5.78 -6.38
N LEU A 227 -6.20 5.17 -5.36
CA LEU A 227 -4.75 4.96 -5.31
C LEU A 227 -4.40 3.68 -4.54
N ASN A 228 -3.62 2.80 -5.16
CA ASN A 228 -3.06 1.62 -4.51
C ASN A 228 -1.59 1.87 -4.17
N THR A 229 -1.30 2.08 -2.89
CA THR A 229 0.08 2.34 -2.47
C THR A 229 0.87 1.07 -2.18
N CYS A 230 0.23 -0.06 -1.88
CA CYS A 230 0.96 -1.30 -1.59
C CYS A 230 1.74 -1.85 -2.80
N ILE A 231 1.38 -1.45 -4.04
CA ILE A 231 2.16 -1.77 -5.24
C ILE A 231 3.56 -1.12 -5.19
N PHE A 232 3.76 -0.07 -4.40
CA PHE A 232 5.05 0.60 -4.23
C PHE A 232 6.08 -0.28 -3.53
N ALA A 233 5.68 -1.37 -2.86
CA ALA A 233 6.59 -2.41 -2.41
C ALA A 233 7.48 -2.95 -3.55
N LEU A 234 7.00 -2.92 -4.82
CA LEU A 234 7.78 -3.24 -6.00
C LEU A 234 8.95 -2.27 -6.21
N VAL A 235 8.72 -0.99 -5.94
CA VAL A 235 9.72 0.08 -6.07
C VAL A 235 10.67 0.06 -4.88
N ASP A 236 10.14 0.03 -3.68
CA ASP A 236 10.89 0.04 -2.42
C ASP A 236 11.87 -1.12 -2.30
N PHE A 237 11.40 -2.32 -2.63
CA PHE A 237 12.21 -3.52 -2.49
C PHE A 237 13.40 -3.58 -3.46
N ALA A 238 13.23 -3.06 -4.69
CA ALA A 238 14.26 -3.10 -5.73
C ALA A 238 14.22 -1.88 -6.65
N PRO A 239 14.47 -0.65 -6.15
CA PRO A 239 14.26 0.59 -6.88
C PRO A 239 15.07 0.67 -8.18
N SER A 240 16.35 0.30 -8.15
CA SER A 240 17.18 0.31 -9.36
C SER A 240 16.72 -0.69 -10.43
N LYS A 241 16.15 -1.82 -10.00
CA LYS A 241 15.59 -2.80 -10.93
C LYS A 241 14.29 -2.27 -11.53
N PHE A 242 13.42 -1.67 -10.71
CA PHE A 242 12.17 -1.08 -11.17
C PHE A 242 12.42 0.02 -12.20
N PHE A 243 13.11 1.08 -11.83
CA PHE A 243 13.37 2.21 -12.72
C PHE A 243 14.18 1.81 -13.96
N GLY A 244 15.18 0.94 -13.81
CA GLY A 244 15.95 0.43 -14.94
C GLY A 244 15.13 -0.42 -15.92
N PHE A 245 14.11 -1.13 -15.44
CA PHE A 245 13.18 -1.88 -16.28
C PHE A 245 12.23 -0.92 -17.01
N VAL A 246 11.61 0.00 -16.28
CA VAL A 246 10.64 0.95 -16.80
C VAL A 246 11.26 1.80 -17.92
N PHE A 247 12.46 2.33 -17.73
CA PHE A 247 13.17 3.11 -18.76
C PHE A 247 13.54 2.30 -20.02
N LYS A 248 13.69 0.99 -19.90
CA LYS A 248 14.01 0.12 -21.07
C LYS A 248 12.76 -0.29 -21.86
N HIS A 249 11.60 -0.23 -21.24
CA HIS A 249 10.33 -0.73 -21.76
C HIS A 249 9.26 0.35 -21.79
N GLU A 250 9.68 1.61 -22.04
CA GLU A 250 8.76 2.74 -22.11
C GLU A 250 7.60 2.47 -23.08
N ASP A 251 7.91 1.97 -24.27
CA ASP A 251 6.92 1.65 -25.30
C ASP A 251 5.96 0.52 -24.88
N ASP A 252 6.47 -0.51 -24.18
CA ASP A 252 5.69 -1.67 -23.73
C ASP A 252 4.78 -1.33 -22.53
N LEU A 253 5.22 -0.41 -21.69
CA LEU A 253 4.52 0.05 -20.49
C LEU A 253 3.65 1.28 -20.75
N TRP A 254 3.78 1.87 -21.93
CA TRP A 254 3.04 3.07 -22.37
C TRP A 254 3.21 4.25 -21.39
N ILE A 255 4.45 4.61 -21.15
CA ILE A 255 4.85 5.68 -20.22
C ILE A 255 4.78 7.05 -20.91
#